data_172beaf17045eee807ddc0a8850544fa
#
_entry.id   172beaf17045eee807ddc0a8850544fa
#
_cell.length_a   1.000
_cell.length_b   1.000
_cell.length_c   1.000
_cell.angle_alpha   90.00
_cell.angle_beta   90.00
_cell.angle_gamma   90.00
#
_symmetry.space_group_name_H-M   'P 1'
#
loop_
_entity.id
_entity.type
_entity.pdbx_description
1 polymer ?
#
loop_
_entity_poly.entity_id
_entity_poly.type
_entity_poly.pdbx_seq_one_letter_code
_entity_poly.pdbx_strand_id
1 'polypeptide(L)'
;MRTMSWPPTTRDGAALAHAYVSLLDWPLLVDGAVVTPEQAEELMERNPSAVMQTRGEGFDTVSVPRGLGSDVLLNVDRSPVTFPSFRVGDDVVTFLVEAGTGACLADISEARIESGALVPLPPTQGLRWDTPPWDIYADGPKALKLPHARDLRKSLDTALRTHRGHS
;
A
#
# COMPACT_ATOMS: atom_id res chain seq x y z
N MET A 1 10.08 13.55 22.61
CA MET A 1 10.36 12.58 21.52
C MET A 1 9.48 11.35 21.73
N ARG A 2 8.52 11.12 20.84
CA ARG A 2 7.73 9.89 20.91
C ARG A 2 8.58 8.73 20.45
N THR A 3 8.80 7.75 21.32
CA THR A 3 9.37 6.48 20.93
C THR A 3 8.32 5.73 20.10
N MET A 4 8.67 5.37 18.87
CA MET A 4 7.79 4.58 18.04
C MET A 4 7.68 3.17 18.62
N SER A 5 6.48 2.78 19.07
CA SER A 5 6.24 1.40 19.45
C SER A 5 6.22 0.52 18.20
N TRP A 6 6.84 -0.62 18.29
CA TRP A 6 6.91 -1.57 17.16
C TRP A 6 5.99 -2.77 17.41
N PRO A 7 5.24 -3.25 16.41
CA PRO A 7 5.01 -2.60 15.09
C PRO A 7 4.06 -1.41 15.21
N PRO A 8 4.10 -0.46 14.23
CA PRO A 8 3.17 0.66 14.23
C PRO A 8 1.73 0.15 14.16
N THR A 9 0.87 0.69 15.00
CA THR A 9 -0.56 0.36 14.94
C THR A 9 -1.17 0.97 13.70
N THR A 10 -1.80 0.15 12.85
CA THR A 10 -2.39 0.61 11.58
C THR A 10 -3.60 1.54 11.76
N ARG A 11 -4.04 1.74 13.00
CA ARG A 11 -5.11 2.69 13.35
C ARG A 11 -4.59 4.00 13.93
N ASP A 12 -3.30 4.10 14.19
CA ASP A 12 -2.68 5.31 14.75
C ASP A 12 -2.00 6.10 13.62
N GLY A 13 -2.63 7.20 13.24
CA GLY A 13 -2.13 8.05 12.15
C GLY A 13 -0.77 8.65 12.41
N ALA A 14 -0.45 9.00 13.66
CA ALA A 14 0.87 9.50 14.02
C ALA A 14 1.94 8.42 13.84
N ALA A 15 1.66 7.20 14.29
CA ALA A 15 2.58 6.06 14.15
C ALA A 15 2.81 5.74 12.67
N LEU A 16 1.76 5.75 11.85
CA LEU A 16 1.88 5.52 10.41
C LEU A 16 2.71 6.60 9.73
N ALA A 17 2.47 7.88 10.03
CA ALA A 17 3.24 8.98 9.44
C ALA A 17 4.73 8.86 9.76
N HIS A 18 5.08 8.54 11.01
CA HIS A 18 6.45 8.33 11.41
C HIS A 18 7.09 7.12 10.71
N ALA A 19 6.35 6.03 10.56
CA ALA A 19 6.84 4.84 9.86
C ALA A 19 7.15 5.15 8.38
N TYR A 20 6.28 5.90 7.71
CA TYR A 20 6.50 6.25 6.31
C TYR A 20 7.79 7.04 6.11
N VAL A 21 8.08 8.00 6.98
CA VAL A 21 9.26 8.85 6.85
C VAL A 21 10.51 8.17 7.40
N SER A 22 10.44 7.62 8.62
CA SER A 22 11.63 7.12 9.33
C SER A 22 12.03 5.71 8.91
N LEU A 23 11.08 4.85 8.60
CA LEU A 23 11.35 3.45 8.24
C LEU A 23 11.47 3.26 6.74
N LEU A 24 10.56 3.87 5.97
CA LEU A 24 10.45 3.64 4.54
C LEU A 24 11.15 4.72 3.71
N ASP A 25 11.54 5.83 4.34
CA ASP A 25 12.15 6.98 3.69
C ASP A 25 11.29 7.53 2.54
N TRP A 26 9.97 7.51 2.75
CA TRP A 26 9.02 8.05 1.79
C TRP A 26 8.79 9.54 2.05
N PRO A 27 8.72 10.38 0.99
CA PRO A 27 8.27 11.76 1.17
C PRO A 27 6.81 11.79 1.63
N LEU A 28 6.52 12.55 2.67
CA LEU A 28 5.19 12.65 3.24
C LEU A 28 4.54 13.96 2.80
N LEU A 29 3.33 13.85 2.27
CA LEU A 29 2.52 14.98 1.84
C LEU A 29 1.14 14.91 2.46
N VAL A 30 0.54 16.07 2.70
CA VAL A 30 -0.89 16.18 3.04
C VAL A 30 -1.49 17.20 2.08
N ASP A 31 -2.54 16.77 1.36
CA ASP A 31 -3.21 17.56 0.32
C ASP A 31 -2.22 18.19 -0.68
N GLY A 32 -1.20 17.42 -1.06
CA GLY A 32 -0.21 17.82 -2.06
C GLY A 32 0.97 18.63 -1.54
N ALA A 33 0.99 19.00 -0.26
CA ALA A 33 2.08 19.78 0.35
C ALA A 33 3.00 18.89 1.19
N VAL A 34 4.32 19.03 1.02
CA VAL A 34 5.31 18.29 1.80
C VAL A 34 5.24 18.70 3.26
N VAL A 35 5.18 17.74 4.16
CA VAL A 35 5.03 17.98 5.59
C VAL A 35 5.95 17.03 6.39
N THR A 36 6.20 17.39 7.66
CA THR A 36 6.80 16.48 8.64
C THR A 36 5.71 15.57 9.22
N PRO A 37 6.07 14.44 9.86
CA PRO A 37 5.08 13.59 10.52
C PRO A 37 4.24 14.35 11.55
N GLU A 38 4.84 15.28 12.30
CA GLU A 38 4.15 16.09 13.30
C GLU A 38 3.15 17.05 12.66
N GLN A 39 3.53 17.67 11.54
CA GLN A 39 2.63 18.54 10.78
C GLN A 39 1.48 17.73 10.19
N ALA A 40 1.74 16.53 9.69
CA ALA A 40 0.71 15.66 9.15
C ALA A 40 -0.31 15.29 10.23
N GLU A 41 0.15 14.91 11.41
CA GLU A 41 -0.72 14.59 12.55
C GLU A 41 -1.64 15.77 12.88
N GLU A 42 -1.09 16.96 12.98
CA GLU A 42 -1.84 18.17 13.30
C GLU A 42 -2.89 18.50 12.22
N LEU A 43 -2.50 18.41 10.95
CA LEU A 43 -3.40 18.69 9.83
C LEU A 43 -4.55 17.68 9.76
N MET A 44 -4.27 16.39 9.98
CA MET A 44 -5.28 15.35 9.96
C MET A 44 -6.25 15.45 11.15
N GLU A 45 -5.77 15.91 12.32
CA GLU A 45 -6.63 16.19 13.47
C GLU A 45 -7.59 17.35 13.20
N ARG A 46 -7.11 18.41 12.56
CA ARG A 46 -7.93 19.58 12.22
C ARG A 46 -8.91 19.30 11.11
N ASN A 47 -8.54 18.46 10.16
CA ASN A 47 -9.37 18.10 9.02
C ASN A 47 -9.32 16.61 8.75
N PRO A 48 -10.28 15.84 9.29
CA PRO A 48 -10.33 14.39 9.06
C PRO A 48 -10.48 13.98 7.60
N SER A 49 -10.88 14.90 6.71
CA SER A 49 -10.99 14.66 5.27
C SER A 49 -9.67 14.92 4.53
N ALA A 50 -8.63 15.39 5.21
CA ALA A 50 -7.34 15.61 4.58
C ALA A 50 -6.74 14.29 4.07
N VAL A 51 -6.00 14.35 2.97
CA VAL A 51 -5.42 13.17 2.31
C VAL A 51 -3.92 13.12 2.60
N MET A 52 -3.50 12.09 3.31
CA MET A 52 -2.08 11.77 3.51
C MET A 52 -1.59 11.01 2.28
N GLN A 53 -0.46 11.43 1.73
CA GLN A 53 0.05 10.92 0.47
C GLN A 53 1.56 10.72 0.51
N THR A 54 2.06 9.93 -0.44
CA THR A 54 3.48 9.91 -0.79
C THR A 54 3.61 9.99 -2.32
N ARG A 55 4.81 10.33 -2.78
CA ARG A 55 5.14 10.19 -4.20
C ARG A 55 5.62 8.76 -4.43
N GLY A 56 5.04 8.08 -5.41
CA GLY A 56 5.38 6.70 -5.72
C GLY A 56 6.71 6.57 -6.47
N GLU A 57 7.78 7.15 -5.93
CA GLU A 57 9.12 7.06 -6.53
C GLU A 57 9.84 5.77 -6.13
N GLY A 58 9.51 5.23 -4.96
CA GLY A 58 10.11 4.02 -4.41
C GLY A 58 9.34 2.75 -4.71
N PHE A 59 8.21 2.84 -5.42
CA PHE A 59 7.37 1.68 -5.73
C PHE A 59 6.39 1.99 -6.85
N ASP A 60 5.87 0.94 -7.49
CA ASP A 60 4.71 1.05 -8.37
C ASP A 60 3.48 0.53 -7.64
N THR A 61 2.29 1.00 -8.02
CA THR A 61 1.03 0.51 -7.49
C THR A 61 0.28 -0.31 -8.55
N VAL A 62 -0.36 -1.38 -8.09
CA VAL A 62 -1.22 -2.24 -8.91
C VAL A 62 -2.57 -2.30 -8.21
N SER A 63 -3.57 -1.66 -8.79
CA SER A 63 -4.91 -1.58 -8.22
C SER A 63 -5.87 -2.46 -9.02
N VAL A 64 -6.67 -3.26 -8.32
CA VAL A 64 -7.64 -4.16 -8.92
C VAL A 64 -8.99 -4.02 -8.20
N PRO A 65 -10.12 -4.34 -8.88
CA PRO A 65 -11.42 -4.34 -8.22
C PRO A 65 -11.45 -5.30 -7.03
N ARG A 66 -12.27 -5.00 -6.03
CA ARG A 66 -12.35 -5.73 -4.76
C ARG A 66 -12.52 -7.25 -4.92
N GLY A 67 -13.44 -7.69 -5.77
CA GLY A 67 -13.69 -9.12 -5.96
C GLY A 67 -12.46 -9.86 -6.45
N LEU A 68 -11.81 -9.33 -7.47
CA LEU A 68 -10.56 -9.86 -7.98
C LEU A 68 -9.45 -9.73 -6.94
N GLY A 69 -9.37 -8.58 -6.27
CA GLY A 69 -8.35 -8.32 -5.24
C GLY A 69 -8.42 -9.30 -4.08
N SER A 70 -9.63 -9.67 -3.65
CA SER A 70 -9.82 -10.66 -2.57
C SER A 70 -9.26 -12.02 -2.96
N ASP A 71 -9.49 -12.46 -4.20
CA ASP A 71 -8.96 -13.72 -4.71
C ASP A 71 -7.43 -13.67 -4.85
N VAL A 72 -6.89 -12.53 -5.29
CA VAL A 72 -5.45 -12.33 -5.36
C VAL A 72 -4.82 -12.42 -3.97
N LEU A 73 -5.43 -11.79 -2.96
CA LEU A 73 -4.95 -11.85 -1.57
C LEU A 73 -4.90 -13.28 -1.04
N LEU A 74 -5.93 -14.08 -1.31
CA LEU A 74 -5.93 -15.50 -0.92
C LEU A 74 -4.79 -16.27 -1.56
N ASN A 75 -4.49 -16.01 -2.83
CA ASN A 75 -3.39 -16.67 -3.54
C ASN A 75 -2.03 -16.18 -3.03
N VAL A 76 -1.91 -14.90 -2.73
CA VAL A 76 -0.69 -14.29 -2.19
C VAL A 76 -0.37 -14.84 -0.79
N ASP A 77 -1.38 -15.03 0.05
CA ASP A 77 -1.19 -15.59 1.40
C ASP A 77 -0.59 -16.99 1.38
N ARG A 78 -0.77 -17.73 0.28
CA ARG A 78 -0.19 -19.06 0.08
C ARG A 78 1.20 -19.01 -0.58
N SER A 79 1.64 -17.82 -0.97
CA SER A 79 2.93 -17.61 -1.62
C SER A 79 4.02 -17.30 -0.58
N PRO A 80 5.29 -17.67 -0.81
CA PRO A 80 6.39 -17.24 0.04
C PRO A 80 6.72 -15.76 -0.11
N VAL A 81 6.13 -15.07 -1.09
CA VAL A 81 6.37 -13.65 -1.37
C VAL A 81 5.29 -12.81 -0.71
N THR A 82 5.68 -11.80 0.06
CA THR A 82 4.76 -10.89 0.73
C THR A 82 4.60 -9.60 -0.07
N PHE A 83 3.36 -9.26 -0.41
CA PHE A 83 3.01 -8.03 -1.11
C PHE A 83 2.32 -7.07 -0.15
N PRO A 84 2.91 -5.88 0.11
CA PRO A 84 2.16 -4.85 0.82
C PRO A 84 0.91 -4.48 0.05
N SER A 85 -0.19 -4.30 0.76
CA SER A 85 -1.48 -3.96 0.13
C SER A 85 -2.36 -3.17 1.07
N PHE A 86 -3.17 -2.28 0.50
CA PHE A 86 -4.19 -1.54 1.23
C PHE A 86 -5.49 -1.50 0.46
N ARG A 87 -6.58 -1.33 1.19
CA ARG A 87 -7.92 -1.19 0.62
C ARG A 87 -8.27 0.28 0.46
N VAL A 88 -8.91 0.60 -0.67
CA VAL A 88 -9.50 1.91 -0.94
C VAL A 88 -11.00 1.75 -0.87
N GLY A 89 -11.61 2.16 0.23
CA GLY A 89 -13.03 1.95 0.49
C GLY A 89 -13.38 0.47 0.42
N ASP A 90 -14.52 0.17 -0.19
CA ASP A 90 -14.99 -1.19 -0.42
C ASP A 90 -14.77 -1.68 -1.86
N ASP A 91 -14.15 -0.86 -2.71
CA ASP A 91 -14.16 -1.07 -4.16
C ASP A 91 -12.84 -1.57 -4.75
N VAL A 92 -11.70 -1.25 -4.13
CA VAL A 92 -10.38 -1.44 -4.74
C VAL A 92 -9.38 -1.99 -3.72
N VAL A 93 -8.52 -2.91 -4.18
CA VAL A 93 -7.34 -3.37 -3.47
C VAL A 93 -6.10 -2.92 -4.24
N THR A 94 -5.17 -2.26 -3.56
CA THR A 94 -3.94 -1.76 -4.15
C THR A 94 -2.74 -2.50 -3.58
N PHE A 95 -1.91 -3.06 -4.46
CA PHE A 95 -0.66 -3.73 -4.11
C PHE A 95 0.53 -2.82 -4.42
N LEU A 96 1.57 -2.91 -3.60
CA LEU A 96 2.85 -2.24 -3.86
C LEU A 96 3.85 -3.25 -4.39
N VAL A 97 4.54 -2.87 -5.46
CA VAL A 97 5.59 -3.70 -6.09
C VAL A 97 6.84 -2.86 -6.32
N GLU A 98 7.95 -3.52 -6.60
CA GLU A 98 9.23 -2.85 -6.88
C GLU A 98 9.07 -1.78 -7.96
N ALA A 99 9.67 -0.62 -7.74
CA ALA A 99 9.61 0.51 -8.65
C ALA A 99 10.06 0.12 -10.07
N GLY A 100 9.29 0.55 -11.08
CA GLY A 100 9.59 0.28 -12.47
C GLY A 100 9.17 -1.09 -12.98
N THR A 101 8.69 -1.98 -12.11
CA THR A 101 8.32 -3.35 -12.52
C THR A 101 6.87 -3.52 -12.92
N GLY A 102 6.00 -2.57 -12.55
CA GLY A 102 4.55 -2.64 -12.81
C GLY A 102 4.19 -2.76 -14.29
N ALA A 103 5.03 -2.24 -15.18
CA ALA A 103 4.80 -2.26 -16.62
C ALA A 103 4.61 -3.69 -17.17
N CYS A 104 5.17 -4.71 -16.52
CA CYS A 104 5.00 -6.10 -16.93
C CYS A 104 3.55 -6.62 -16.75
N LEU A 105 2.71 -5.87 -16.04
CA LEU A 105 1.30 -6.19 -15.83
C LEU A 105 0.36 -5.33 -16.70
N ALA A 106 0.91 -4.48 -17.58
CA ALA A 106 0.14 -3.53 -18.37
C ALA A 106 -0.84 -4.21 -19.35
N ASP A 107 -0.63 -5.48 -19.70
CA ASP A 107 -1.52 -6.26 -20.54
C ASP A 107 -2.78 -6.75 -19.81
N ILE A 108 -2.82 -6.64 -18.48
CA ILE A 108 -3.98 -7.07 -17.69
C ILE A 108 -4.95 -5.88 -17.58
N SER A 109 -6.06 -5.97 -18.31
CA SER A 109 -7.03 -4.86 -18.39
C SER A 109 -7.71 -4.54 -17.07
N GLU A 110 -7.85 -5.51 -16.17
CA GLU A 110 -8.47 -5.36 -14.84
C GLU A 110 -7.54 -4.68 -13.84
N ALA A 111 -6.25 -4.60 -14.14
CA ALA A 111 -5.26 -3.98 -13.25
C ALA A 111 -4.93 -2.56 -13.72
N ARG A 112 -4.95 -1.62 -12.76
CA ARG A 112 -4.50 -0.25 -12.99
C ARG A 112 -3.09 -0.10 -12.42
N ILE A 113 -2.13 0.21 -13.28
CA ILE A 113 -0.74 0.37 -12.90
C ILE A 113 -0.40 1.85 -12.85
N GLU A 114 0.21 2.30 -11.76
CA GLU A 114 0.71 3.68 -11.63
C GLU A 114 2.15 3.67 -11.14
N SER A 115 2.94 4.59 -11.68
CA SER A 115 4.35 4.78 -11.38
C SER A 115 4.64 6.26 -11.25
N GLY A 116 5.31 6.69 -10.16
CA GLY A 116 5.66 8.10 -9.96
C GLY A 116 4.48 9.02 -9.61
N ALA A 117 3.29 8.49 -9.39
CA ALA A 117 2.11 9.27 -9.06
C ALA A 117 2.04 9.60 -7.58
N LEU A 118 1.20 10.58 -7.21
CA LEU A 118 0.81 10.81 -5.82
C LEU A 118 -0.10 9.66 -5.38
N VAL A 119 0.28 8.99 -4.31
CA VAL A 119 -0.44 7.83 -3.79
C VAL A 119 -1.03 8.16 -2.42
N PRO A 120 -2.37 8.14 -2.29
CA PRO A 120 -2.98 8.31 -0.97
C PRO A 120 -2.68 7.10 -0.10
N LEU A 121 -2.44 7.34 1.18
CA LEU A 121 -2.02 6.32 2.13
C LEU A 121 -2.95 6.30 3.35
N PRO A 122 -3.14 5.12 3.98
CA PRO A 122 -3.71 5.11 5.33
C PRO A 122 -2.87 6.02 6.24
N PRO A 123 -3.41 6.82 7.15
CA PRO A 123 -4.76 6.74 7.70
C PRO A 123 -5.80 7.61 6.98
N THR A 124 -5.55 8.02 5.76
CA THR A 124 -6.55 8.76 4.97
C THR A 124 -7.90 8.04 5.05
N GLN A 125 -8.98 8.81 5.25
CA GLN A 125 -10.32 8.26 5.38
C GLN A 125 -10.65 7.31 4.22
N GLY A 126 -11.12 6.11 4.56
CA GLY A 126 -11.47 5.09 3.57
C GLY A 126 -10.31 4.20 3.14
N LEU A 127 -9.08 4.44 3.62
CA LEU A 127 -7.92 3.63 3.28
C LEU A 127 -7.42 2.86 4.51
N ARG A 128 -7.09 1.58 4.30
CA ARG A 128 -6.64 0.70 5.38
C ARG A 128 -5.63 -0.33 4.85
N TRP A 129 -4.51 -0.48 5.58
CA TRP A 129 -3.56 -1.54 5.26
C TRP A 129 -4.15 -2.93 5.53
N ASP A 130 -4.06 -3.81 4.55
CA ASP A 130 -4.24 -5.26 4.76
C ASP A 130 -2.90 -5.88 5.15
N THR A 131 -1.86 -5.56 4.39
CA THR A 131 -0.48 -5.94 4.69
C THR A 131 0.37 -4.69 4.63
N PRO A 132 0.83 -4.16 5.77
CA PRO A 132 1.66 -2.96 5.75
C PRO A 132 3.04 -3.24 5.14
N PRO A 133 3.75 -2.18 4.67
CA PRO A 133 5.06 -2.36 4.01
C PRO A 133 6.22 -2.54 4.98
N TRP A 134 5.97 -3.17 6.12
CA TRP A 134 6.99 -3.54 7.10
C TRP A 134 6.69 -4.92 7.66
N ASP A 135 7.72 -5.54 8.23
CA ASP A 135 7.61 -6.88 8.81
C ASP A 135 7.04 -6.79 10.22
N ILE A 136 5.76 -7.16 10.37
CA ILE A 136 5.06 -7.13 11.66
C ILE A 136 5.55 -8.19 12.65
N TYR A 137 6.29 -9.18 12.18
CA TYR A 137 6.84 -10.26 13.01
C TYR A 137 8.28 -9.99 13.45
N ALA A 138 8.92 -8.93 12.95
CA ALA A 138 10.26 -8.57 13.34
C ALA A 138 10.29 -8.01 14.76
N ASP A 139 11.41 -8.21 15.48
CA ASP A 139 11.58 -7.70 16.84
C ASP A 139 11.76 -6.17 16.90
N GLY A 140 12.05 -5.54 15.79
CA GLY A 140 12.21 -4.10 15.67
C GLY A 140 11.91 -3.61 14.26
N PRO A 141 12.06 -2.29 14.02
CA PRO A 141 11.72 -1.69 12.74
C PRO A 141 12.43 -2.36 11.57
N LYS A 142 11.66 -2.91 10.65
CA LYS A 142 12.17 -3.58 9.46
C LYS A 142 11.20 -3.38 8.30
N ALA A 143 11.66 -2.69 7.25
CA ALA A 143 10.90 -2.54 6.02
C ALA A 143 10.84 -3.86 5.26
N LEU A 144 9.73 -4.13 4.59
CA LEU A 144 9.63 -5.24 3.65
C LEU A 144 10.32 -4.85 2.34
N LYS A 145 11.07 -5.79 1.77
CA LYS A 145 11.56 -5.64 0.41
C LYS A 145 10.37 -5.80 -0.54
N LEU A 146 10.15 -4.81 -1.41
CA LEU A 146 9.05 -4.87 -2.36
C LEU A 146 9.35 -5.91 -3.44
N PRO A 147 8.41 -6.84 -3.69
CA PRO A 147 8.61 -7.87 -4.71
C PRO A 147 8.43 -7.31 -6.11
N HIS A 148 9.05 -7.97 -7.09
CA HIS A 148 8.86 -7.65 -8.50
C HIS A 148 7.41 -7.93 -8.90
N ALA A 149 6.84 -7.09 -9.75
CA ALA A 149 5.44 -7.24 -10.20
C ALA A 149 5.16 -8.59 -10.87
N ARG A 150 6.15 -9.20 -11.52
CA ARG A 150 6.02 -10.54 -12.12
C ARG A 150 5.59 -11.61 -11.10
N ASP A 151 5.98 -11.46 -9.84
CA ASP A 151 5.60 -12.39 -8.79
C ASP A 151 4.12 -12.26 -8.42
N LEU A 152 3.54 -11.08 -8.64
CA LEU A 152 2.10 -10.85 -8.47
C LEU A 152 1.30 -11.41 -9.65
N ARG A 153 1.90 -11.49 -10.84
CA ARG A 153 1.24 -11.95 -12.06
C ARG A 153 0.62 -13.33 -11.91
N LYS A 154 1.34 -14.25 -11.29
CA LYS A 154 0.86 -15.62 -11.09
C LYS A 154 -0.45 -15.62 -10.28
N SER A 155 -0.50 -14.87 -9.20
CA SER A 155 -1.69 -14.74 -8.37
C SER A 155 -2.84 -14.05 -9.11
N LEU A 156 -2.51 -13.02 -9.90
CA LEU A 156 -3.48 -12.32 -10.75
C LEU A 156 -4.06 -13.24 -11.80
N ASP A 157 -3.22 -13.99 -12.54
CA ASP A 157 -3.68 -14.91 -13.58
C ASP A 157 -4.58 -15.99 -13.01
N THR A 158 -4.24 -16.53 -11.85
CA THR A 158 -5.05 -17.55 -11.16
C THR A 158 -6.41 -16.95 -10.76
N ALA A 159 -6.42 -15.77 -10.17
CA ALA A 159 -7.64 -15.08 -9.75
C ALA A 159 -8.53 -14.73 -10.96
N LEU A 160 -7.94 -14.25 -12.05
CA LEU A 160 -8.67 -13.94 -13.28
C LEU A 160 -9.36 -15.15 -13.87
N ARG A 161 -8.69 -16.30 -13.90
CA ARG A 161 -9.29 -17.55 -14.37
C ARG A 161 -10.49 -17.94 -13.53
N THR A 162 -10.39 -17.81 -12.21
CA THR A 162 -11.49 -18.08 -11.28
C THR A 162 -12.67 -17.13 -11.54
N HIS A 163 -12.40 -15.84 -11.69
CA HIS A 163 -13.43 -14.84 -11.97
C HIS A 163 -14.14 -15.08 -13.30
N ARG A 164 -13.38 -15.37 -14.36
CA ARG A 164 -13.94 -15.61 -15.69
C ARG A 164 -14.73 -16.93 -15.76
N GLY A 165 -14.37 -17.89 -14.93
CA GLY A 165 -15.09 -19.17 -14.82
C GLY A 165 -16.42 -19.10 -14.09
N HIS A 166 -16.72 -18.01 -13.41
CA HIS A 166 -17.96 -17.80 -12.66
C HIS A 166 -18.90 -16.77 -13.30
N SER A 167 -18.59 -16.34 -14.50
CA SER A 167 -19.44 -15.39 -15.24
C SER A 167 -20.64 -16.08 -15.89
#